data_b99eff2115a328c14b92cfc978ace035
#
_entry.id   b99eff2115a328c14b92cfc978ace035
#
_cell.length_a   1.000
_cell.length_b   1.000
_cell.length_c   1.000
_cell.angle_alpha   90.00
_cell.angle_beta   90.00
_cell.angle_gamma   90.00
#
_symmetry.space_group_name_H-M   'P 1'
#
loop_
_entity.id
_entity.type
_entity.pdbx_description
1 polymer ?
#
loop_
_entity_poly.entity_id
_entity_poly.type
_entity_poly.pdbx_seq_one_letter_code
_entity_poly.pdbx_strand_id
1 'polypeptide(L)'
;MTIVGKQLQGEYQLCNGYGTDKATPVLRKHWSTYVVEDDFKFLSSSGLTAVRIPVGWWIASDPNPPAPYVGGSLQVLDNAFKWAEKYKLGVIIDLHAAPGSQNPWEHSSSRDGTQEWGKTDDNIAQTVQVIDFLASRYAKSPSLFAVELMNEPHAPHASLESLTKYYRDGYNAVRKYSSTAYVVMSNRLSSGNPTELLQFASKYPGAVIDVHYYTMFNSMFDNFTVEQNIDFIKTNFSVELTTITTQNGPLSFVGEWVAEWKVPNATKEQYQTYAKAQMDAYGQATFGWSYWTVKNINNHLNLQWMINNGYISLKS
;
A
#
# COMPACT_ATOMS: atom_id res chain seq x y z
N MET A 1 19.69 12.87 5.08
CA MET A 1 19.02 13.11 6.39
C MET A 1 18.73 11.76 7.02
N THR A 2 18.83 11.62 8.33
CA THR A 2 18.77 10.30 8.99
C THR A 2 17.53 10.21 9.84
N ILE A 3 16.72 9.16 9.65
CA ILE A 3 15.65 8.77 10.58
C ILE A 3 15.99 7.42 11.16
N VAL A 4 15.87 7.28 12.49
CA VAL A 4 16.12 6.02 13.19
C VAL A 4 17.47 5.40 12.78
N GLY A 5 18.51 6.26 12.59
CA GLY A 5 19.83 5.83 12.16
C GLY A 5 20.01 5.51 10.68
N LYS A 6 18.97 5.67 9.85
CA LYS A 6 19.03 5.44 8.39
C LYS A 6 18.79 6.72 7.61
N GLN A 7 19.45 6.84 6.46
CA GLN A 7 19.21 7.92 5.51
C GLN A 7 17.96 7.60 4.69
N LEU A 8 17.05 8.58 4.56
CA LEU A 8 15.91 8.46 3.66
C LEU A 8 16.36 8.45 2.20
N GLN A 9 15.75 7.59 1.39
CA GLN A 9 16.12 7.37 -0.02
C GLN A 9 14.88 7.32 -0.94
N GLY A 10 13.85 8.10 -0.62
CA GLY A 10 12.62 8.17 -1.38
C GLY A 10 12.67 9.10 -2.60
N GLU A 11 11.53 9.25 -3.27
CA GLU A 11 11.40 10.10 -4.46
C GLU A 11 11.70 11.56 -4.15
N TYR A 12 11.30 12.05 -2.94
CA TYR A 12 11.64 13.41 -2.52
C TYR A 12 13.16 13.62 -2.52
N GLN A 13 13.92 12.72 -1.89
CA GLN A 13 15.37 12.84 -1.78
C GLN A 13 16.05 12.72 -3.15
N LEU A 14 15.56 11.82 -4.00
CA LEU A 14 16.07 11.66 -5.36
C LEU A 14 15.87 12.95 -6.16
N CYS A 15 14.66 13.48 -6.19
CA CYS A 15 14.33 14.69 -6.95
C CYS A 15 15.03 15.92 -6.40
N ASN A 16 15.05 16.09 -5.07
CA ASN A 16 15.71 17.22 -4.41
C ASN A 16 17.24 17.16 -4.54
N GLY A 17 17.82 15.96 -4.47
CA GLY A 17 19.27 15.76 -4.56
C GLY A 17 19.83 15.90 -5.97
N TYR A 18 19.15 15.36 -6.97
CA TYR A 18 19.58 15.49 -8.37
C TYR A 18 19.15 16.81 -9.02
N GLY A 19 18.09 17.44 -8.49
CA GLY A 19 17.36 18.50 -9.19
C GLY A 19 16.50 17.95 -10.32
N THR A 20 15.49 18.69 -10.74
CA THR A 20 14.47 18.27 -11.72
C THR A 20 15.06 17.78 -13.04
N ASP A 21 16.10 18.50 -13.56
CA ASP A 21 16.68 18.16 -14.87
C ASP A 21 17.33 16.77 -14.89
N LYS A 22 18.01 16.37 -13.81
CA LYS A 22 18.68 15.07 -13.72
C LYS A 22 17.75 13.97 -13.20
N ALA A 23 16.80 14.31 -12.32
CA ALA A 23 15.81 13.36 -11.81
C ALA A 23 14.84 12.90 -12.91
N THR A 24 14.42 13.80 -13.80
CA THR A 24 13.46 13.51 -14.87
C THR A 24 13.85 12.30 -15.72
N PRO A 25 15.03 12.21 -16.34
CA PRO A 25 15.39 11.05 -17.17
C PRO A 25 15.51 9.77 -16.33
N VAL A 26 15.92 9.84 -15.06
CA VAL A 26 16.02 8.69 -14.18
C VAL A 26 14.63 8.12 -13.90
N LEU A 27 13.68 8.96 -13.48
CA LEU A 27 12.31 8.54 -13.18
C LEU A 27 11.57 8.06 -14.44
N ARG A 28 11.69 8.76 -15.57
CA ARG A 28 11.10 8.32 -16.84
C ARG A 28 11.61 6.96 -17.29
N LYS A 29 12.92 6.70 -17.14
CA LYS A 29 13.48 5.37 -17.42
C LYS A 29 12.88 4.33 -16.47
N HIS A 30 12.83 4.62 -15.19
CA HIS A 30 12.22 3.72 -14.19
C HIS A 30 10.78 3.41 -14.56
N TRP A 31 9.94 4.41 -14.77
CA TRP A 31 8.52 4.25 -15.11
C TRP A 31 8.29 3.48 -16.41
N SER A 32 9.19 3.58 -17.39
CA SER A 32 9.05 2.88 -18.68
C SER A 32 9.56 1.44 -18.68
N THR A 33 10.27 1.00 -17.65
CA THR A 33 10.97 -0.29 -17.67
C THR A 33 10.72 -1.16 -16.44
N TYR A 34 10.28 -0.59 -15.31
CA TYR A 34 10.20 -1.32 -14.06
C TYR A 34 8.94 -2.21 -13.98
N VAL A 35 7.77 -1.62 -14.11
CA VAL A 35 6.50 -2.36 -14.25
C VAL A 35 5.93 -2.06 -15.63
N VAL A 36 5.67 -3.12 -16.39
CA VAL A 36 5.25 -3.05 -17.79
C VAL A 36 4.06 -3.99 -18.05
N GLU A 37 3.51 -3.96 -19.26
CA GLU A 37 2.35 -4.76 -19.62
C GLU A 37 2.50 -6.26 -19.34
N ASP A 38 3.68 -6.83 -19.59
CA ASP A 38 3.95 -8.26 -19.36
C ASP A 38 3.82 -8.65 -17.89
N ASP A 39 4.01 -7.71 -16.96
CA ASP A 39 3.79 -7.96 -15.55
C ASP A 39 2.30 -8.17 -15.24
N PHE A 40 1.43 -7.36 -15.82
CA PHE A 40 -0.02 -7.51 -15.67
C PHE A 40 -0.49 -8.84 -16.27
N LYS A 41 0.04 -9.21 -17.43
CA LYS A 41 -0.20 -10.53 -18.04
C LYS A 41 0.24 -11.66 -17.11
N PHE A 42 1.43 -11.56 -16.52
CA PHE A 42 1.96 -12.54 -15.57
C PHE A 42 1.06 -12.66 -14.34
N LEU A 43 0.69 -11.56 -13.71
CA LEU A 43 -0.17 -11.54 -12.53
C LEU A 43 -1.52 -12.22 -12.79
N SER A 44 -2.19 -11.84 -13.87
CA SER A 44 -3.46 -12.45 -14.28
C SER A 44 -3.31 -13.96 -14.57
N SER A 45 -2.26 -14.37 -15.29
CA SER A 45 -2.01 -15.80 -15.59
C SER A 45 -1.62 -16.62 -14.36
N SER A 46 -1.12 -15.97 -13.32
CA SER A 46 -0.81 -16.57 -12.01
C SER A 46 -2.03 -16.69 -11.09
N GLY A 47 -3.21 -16.19 -11.50
CA GLY A 47 -4.45 -16.29 -10.72
C GLY A 47 -4.71 -15.11 -9.78
N LEU A 48 -3.90 -14.05 -9.84
CA LEU A 48 -4.17 -12.81 -9.12
C LEU A 48 -5.31 -12.04 -9.78
N THR A 49 -6.10 -11.32 -8.98
CA THR A 49 -7.34 -10.68 -9.44
C THR A 49 -7.26 -9.15 -9.40
N ALA A 50 -6.31 -8.59 -8.67
CA ALA A 50 -6.15 -7.15 -8.55
C ALA A 50 -4.68 -6.78 -8.35
N VAL A 51 -4.39 -5.48 -8.56
CA VAL A 51 -3.11 -4.84 -8.25
C VAL A 51 -3.35 -3.61 -7.39
N ARG A 52 -2.55 -3.45 -6.34
CA ARG A 52 -2.49 -2.25 -5.51
C ARG A 52 -1.34 -1.37 -6.04
N ILE A 53 -1.66 -0.14 -6.43
CA ILE A 53 -0.72 0.76 -7.11
C ILE A 53 -0.49 2.01 -6.25
N PRO A 54 0.69 2.11 -5.61
CA PRO A 54 1.09 3.28 -4.84
C PRO A 54 1.27 4.52 -5.72
N VAL A 55 0.71 5.65 -5.29
CA VAL A 55 0.89 6.96 -5.93
C VAL A 55 1.17 8.04 -4.89
N GLY A 56 1.91 9.07 -5.27
CA GLY A 56 2.13 10.24 -4.43
C GLY A 56 1.11 11.35 -4.73
N TRP A 57 0.83 12.20 -3.76
CA TRP A 57 -0.15 13.29 -3.86
C TRP A 57 0.11 14.26 -5.02
N TRP A 58 1.36 14.42 -5.44
CA TRP A 58 1.75 15.29 -6.54
C TRP A 58 1.25 14.83 -7.91
N ILE A 59 0.78 13.60 -8.03
CA ILE A 59 0.19 13.06 -9.27
C ILE A 59 -1.03 13.89 -9.74
N ALA A 60 -1.76 14.50 -8.80
CA ALA A 60 -2.91 15.34 -9.13
C ALA A 60 -2.54 16.67 -9.81
N SER A 61 -1.25 17.04 -9.77
CA SER A 61 -0.73 18.25 -10.42
C SER A 61 0.08 17.95 -11.69
N ASP A 62 0.07 16.68 -12.16
CA ASP A 62 0.75 16.29 -13.38
C ASP A 62 0.18 17.04 -14.61
N PRO A 63 0.99 17.53 -15.58
CA PRO A 63 2.42 17.28 -15.74
C PRO A 63 3.37 18.25 -15.01
N ASN A 64 2.86 19.19 -14.21
CA ASN A 64 3.62 20.24 -13.53
C ASN A 64 3.48 20.14 -12.00
N PRO A 65 3.97 19.05 -11.37
CA PRO A 65 3.88 18.93 -9.93
C PRO A 65 4.74 19.99 -9.21
N PRO A 66 4.45 20.28 -7.94
CA PRO A 66 5.29 21.18 -7.16
C PRO A 66 6.70 20.62 -6.96
N ALA A 67 7.69 21.51 -6.93
CA ALA A 67 9.08 21.11 -6.63
C ALA A 67 9.19 20.39 -5.27
N PRO A 68 10.05 19.37 -5.17
CA PRO A 68 11.02 18.93 -6.15
C PRO A 68 10.55 17.84 -7.13
N TYR A 69 9.27 17.47 -7.09
CA TYR A 69 8.74 16.34 -7.85
C TYR A 69 8.79 16.55 -9.36
N VAL A 70 8.78 15.43 -10.08
CA VAL A 70 8.84 15.37 -11.55
C VAL A 70 7.51 14.85 -12.09
N GLY A 71 7.01 15.51 -13.14
CA GLY A 71 5.78 15.10 -13.81
C GLY A 71 5.96 13.92 -14.75
N GLY A 72 4.87 13.17 -14.97
CA GLY A 72 4.78 12.03 -15.87
C GLY A 72 4.24 10.75 -15.23
N SER A 73 4.08 10.69 -13.92
CA SER A 73 3.59 9.51 -13.21
C SER A 73 2.10 9.21 -13.51
N LEU A 74 1.30 10.22 -13.79
CA LEU A 74 -0.11 10.06 -14.15
C LEU A 74 -0.29 9.25 -15.45
N GLN A 75 0.56 9.48 -16.45
CA GLN A 75 0.52 8.71 -17.70
C GLN A 75 0.86 7.22 -17.44
N VAL A 76 1.72 6.95 -16.50
CA VAL A 76 2.08 5.57 -16.12
C VAL A 76 0.90 4.88 -15.44
N LEU A 77 0.19 5.57 -14.56
CA LEU A 77 -1.04 5.05 -13.95
C LEU A 77 -2.14 4.82 -15.02
N ASP A 78 -2.30 5.72 -15.99
CA ASP A 78 -3.22 5.52 -17.12
C ASP A 78 -2.89 4.25 -17.92
N ASN A 79 -1.61 3.97 -18.15
CA ASN A 79 -1.18 2.74 -18.82
C ASN A 79 -1.47 1.51 -17.97
N ALA A 80 -1.23 1.57 -16.66
CA ALA A 80 -1.55 0.48 -15.73
C ALA A 80 -3.05 0.14 -15.76
N PHE A 81 -3.94 1.13 -15.82
CA PHE A 81 -5.38 0.90 -15.97
C PHE A 81 -5.71 0.21 -17.32
N LYS A 82 -5.10 0.63 -18.42
CA LYS A 82 -5.30 -0.03 -19.74
C LYS A 82 -4.85 -1.49 -19.72
N TRP A 83 -3.72 -1.78 -19.06
CA TRP A 83 -3.23 -3.14 -18.93
C TRP A 83 -4.11 -3.97 -17.97
N ALA A 84 -4.57 -3.39 -16.87
CA ALA A 84 -5.51 -4.03 -15.96
C ALA A 84 -6.83 -4.40 -16.68
N GLU A 85 -7.41 -3.49 -17.47
CA GLU A 85 -8.60 -3.76 -18.29
C GLU A 85 -8.36 -4.92 -19.26
N LYS A 86 -7.22 -4.89 -19.98
CA LYS A 86 -6.85 -5.92 -20.96
C LYS A 86 -6.75 -7.31 -20.33
N TYR A 87 -6.18 -7.38 -19.12
CA TYR A 87 -5.94 -8.64 -18.42
C TYR A 87 -6.97 -8.96 -17.32
N LYS A 88 -8.06 -8.18 -17.24
CA LYS A 88 -9.18 -8.35 -16.30
C LYS A 88 -8.73 -8.33 -14.83
N LEU A 89 -7.82 -7.43 -14.51
CA LEU A 89 -7.38 -7.16 -13.14
C LEU A 89 -8.11 -5.94 -12.59
N GLY A 90 -8.46 -5.98 -11.31
CA GLY A 90 -8.88 -4.80 -10.56
C GLY A 90 -7.68 -3.93 -10.21
N VAL A 91 -7.91 -2.62 -10.08
CA VAL A 91 -6.90 -1.66 -9.59
C VAL A 91 -7.38 -1.08 -8.26
N ILE A 92 -6.54 -1.20 -7.25
CA ILE A 92 -6.64 -0.47 -5.98
C ILE A 92 -5.65 0.70 -6.10
N ILE A 93 -6.16 1.92 -6.25
CA ILE A 93 -5.31 3.12 -6.21
C ILE A 93 -4.98 3.39 -4.76
N ASP A 94 -3.71 3.40 -4.42
CA ASP A 94 -3.24 3.65 -3.06
C ASP A 94 -2.55 5.02 -2.96
N LEU A 95 -3.14 5.95 -2.22
CA LEU A 95 -2.44 7.21 -1.89
C LEU A 95 -1.36 6.93 -0.85
N HIS A 96 -0.16 6.62 -1.35
CA HIS A 96 0.97 6.15 -0.54
C HIS A 96 1.74 7.27 0.15
N ALA A 97 1.68 8.48 -0.39
CA ALA A 97 2.30 9.68 0.17
C ALA A 97 1.32 10.85 0.11
N ALA A 98 1.01 11.43 1.26
CA ALA A 98 0.12 12.58 1.41
C ALA A 98 0.88 13.90 1.65
N PRO A 99 0.28 15.08 1.36
CA PRO A 99 0.90 16.36 1.67
C PRO A 99 1.27 16.47 3.15
N GLY A 100 2.52 16.85 3.43
CA GLY A 100 3.02 16.94 4.80
C GLY A 100 3.48 15.63 5.43
N SER A 101 3.37 14.51 4.70
CA SER A 101 3.81 13.15 5.10
C SER A 101 3.09 12.61 6.33
N GLN A 102 2.34 11.54 6.14
CA GLN A 102 1.54 10.87 7.17
C GLN A 102 2.34 9.95 8.10
N ASN A 103 3.58 9.63 7.71
CA ASN A 103 4.53 8.86 8.50
C ASN A 103 5.96 9.36 8.25
N PRO A 104 6.98 8.95 9.05
CA PRO A 104 8.31 9.54 8.97
C PRO A 104 9.21 8.96 7.88
N TRP A 105 8.73 8.00 7.10
CA TRP A 105 9.58 7.25 6.16
C TRP A 105 9.57 7.83 4.74
N GLU A 106 10.51 7.34 3.95
CA GLU A 106 10.72 7.76 2.56
C GLU A 106 9.53 7.46 1.65
N HIS A 107 8.79 6.40 1.92
CA HIS A 107 7.63 6.00 1.13
C HIS A 107 6.43 6.94 1.32
N SER A 108 6.34 7.69 2.42
CA SER A 108 5.39 8.80 2.56
C SER A 108 5.91 10.11 1.96
N SER A 109 7.07 10.06 1.31
CA SER A 109 7.78 11.23 0.79
C SER A 109 8.17 12.24 1.87
N SER A 110 8.39 11.78 3.09
CA SER A 110 8.90 12.63 4.15
C SER A 110 10.25 13.22 3.75
N ARG A 111 10.38 14.55 3.91
CA ARG A 111 11.59 15.27 3.55
C ARG A 111 12.77 14.88 4.43
N ASP A 112 12.53 14.73 5.72
CA ASP A 112 13.55 14.63 6.76
C ASP A 112 13.12 13.85 8.00
N GLY A 113 11.97 13.14 7.93
CA GLY A 113 11.37 12.43 9.03
C GLY A 113 10.30 13.19 9.77
N THR A 114 10.07 14.42 9.38
CA THR A 114 8.93 15.17 9.91
C THR A 114 7.62 14.59 9.38
N GLN A 115 6.61 14.65 10.22
CA GLN A 115 5.25 14.18 9.95
C GLN A 115 4.33 15.36 10.23
N GLU A 116 3.83 15.99 9.16
CA GLU A 116 3.01 17.20 9.27
C GLU A 116 1.59 17.01 8.77
N TRP A 117 1.31 15.85 8.14
CA TRP A 117 -0.05 15.54 7.73
C TRP A 117 -1.01 15.53 8.94
N GLY A 118 -2.16 16.15 8.76
CA GLY A 118 -3.19 16.25 9.81
C GLY A 118 -2.97 17.33 10.87
N LYS A 119 -1.83 18.04 10.84
CA LYS A 119 -1.61 19.19 11.73
C LYS A 119 -2.37 20.44 11.31
N THR A 120 -2.69 20.55 10.02
CA THR A 120 -3.45 21.67 9.45
C THR A 120 -4.61 21.14 8.61
N ASP A 121 -5.70 21.91 8.56
CA ASP A 121 -6.83 21.61 7.69
C ASP A 121 -6.45 21.68 6.20
N ASP A 122 -5.44 22.47 5.83
CA ASP A 122 -4.97 22.61 4.45
C ASP A 122 -4.40 21.30 3.91
N ASN A 123 -3.57 20.59 4.70
CA ASN A 123 -3.03 19.28 4.30
C ASN A 123 -4.15 18.25 4.12
N ILE A 124 -5.15 18.27 4.99
CA ILE A 124 -6.31 17.38 4.88
C ILE A 124 -7.12 17.72 3.62
N ALA A 125 -7.43 18.99 3.40
CA ALA A 125 -8.20 19.46 2.24
C ALA A 125 -7.47 19.12 0.92
N GLN A 126 -6.16 19.35 0.85
CA GLN A 126 -5.35 19.01 -0.31
C GLN A 126 -5.35 17.49 -0.56
N THR A 127 -5.28 16.67 0.50
CA THR A 127 -5.35 15.22 0.36
C THR A 127 -6.70 14.77 -0.20
N VAL A 128 -7.80 15.36 0.27
CA VAL A 128 -9.16 15.10 -0.28
C VAL A 128 -9.24 15.48 -1.76
N GLN A 129 -8.63 16.60 -2.17
CA GLN A 129 -8.59 17.01 -3.58
C GLN A 129 -7.87 15.99 -4.46
N VAL A 130 -6.79 15.37 -3.97
CA VAL A 130 -6.08 14.30 -4.69
C VAL A 130 -6.99 13.08 -4.88
N ILE A 131 -7.72 12.67 -3.85
CA ILE A 131 -8.68 11.56 -3.95
C ILE A 131 -9.82 11.91 -4.93
N ASP A 132 -10.36 13.12 -4.86
CA ASP A 132 -11.40 13.60 -5.79
C ASP A 132 -10.92 13.54 -7.24
N PHE A 133 -9.69 14.00 -7.51
CA PHE A 133 -9.06 13.94 -8.82
C PHE A 133 -8.93 12.50 -9.33
N LEU A 134 -8.35 11.59 -8.52
CA LEU A 134 -8.14 10.20 -8.91
C LEU A 134 -9.46 9.46 -9.13
N ALA A 135 -10.42 9.63 -8.22
CA ALA A 135 -11.73 9.02 -8.33
C ALA A 135 -12.48 9.49 -9.58
N SER A 136 -12.47 10.80 -9.85
CA SER A 136 -13.07 11.39 -11.07
C SER A 136 -12.46 10.84 -12.34
N ARG A 137 -11.12 10.73 -12.38
CA ARG A 137 -10.39 10.31 -13.58
C ARG A 137 -10.70 8.87 -13.96
N TYR A 138 -10.76 7.97 -12.97
CA TYR A 138 -10.89 6.54 -13.22
C TYR A 138 -12.30 5.97 -12.99
N ALA A 139 -13.28 6.82 -12.66
CA ALA A 139 -14.66 6.40 -12.36
C ALA A 139 -15.32 5.55 -13.48
N LYS A 140 -14.92 5.74 -14.72
CA LYS A 140 -15.48 5.03 -15.88
C LYS A 140 -14.70 3.77 -16.25
N SER A 141 -13.54 3.52 -15.62
CA SER A 141 -12.77 2.32 -15.87
C SER A 141 -13.41 1.11 -15.21
N PRO A 142 -13.67 0.02 -15.94
CA PRO A 142 -14.17 -1.21 -15.35
C PRO A 142 -13.15 -1.86 -14.39
N SER A 143 -11.89 -1.44 -14.46
CA SER A 143 -10.83 -1.90 -13.57
C SER A 143 -10.73 -1.10 -12.26
N LEU A 144 -11.45 0.01 -12.08
CA LEU A 144 -11.45 0.71 -10.78
C LEU A 144 -12.13 -0.16 -9.71
N PHE A 145 -11.33 -0.88 -8.95
CA PHE A 145 -11.81 -1.79 -7.92
C PHE A 145 -11.93 -1.10 -6.56
N ALA A 146 -10.91 -0.34 -6.17
CA ALA A 146 -10.91 0.41 -4.92
C ALA A 146 -10.05 1.67 -4.99
N VAL A 147 -10.30 2.59 -4.06
CA VAL A 147 -9.43 3.72 -3.73
C VAL A 147 -9.04 3.60 -2.27
N GLU A 148 -7.76 3.44 -2.01
CA GLU A 148 -7.19 3.51 -0.68
C GLU A 148 -6.84 4.96 -0.37
N LEU A 149 -7.48 5.47 0.68
CA LEU A 149 -7.45 6.89 0.99
C LEU A 149 -6.07 7.34 1.50
N MET A 150 -5.36 6.46 2.20
CA MET A 150 -4.01 6.76 2.71
C MET A 150 -3.31 5.49 3.17
N ASN A 151 -2.06 5.31 2.74
CA ASN A 151 -1.16 4.27 3.22
C ASN A 151 -0.56 4.64 4.58
N GLU A 152 -0.63 3.74 5.55
CA GLU A 152 0.13 3.76 6.81
C GLU A 152 0.17 5.12 7.55
N PRO A 153 -0.95 5.72 7.91
CA PRO A 153 -0.92 6.87 8.82
C PRO A 153 -0.30 6.46 10.15
N HIS A 154 0.58 7.29 10.72
CA HIS A 154 1.37 6.91 11.90
C HIS A 154 0.92 7.64 13.17
N ALA A 155 0.54 6.88 14.20
CA ALA A 155 0.19 7.41 15.51
C ALA A 155 1.44 7.83 16.31
N PRO A 156 1.38 8.85 17.15
CA PRO A 156 0.22 9.73 17.39
C PRO A 156 0.11 10.91 16.43
N HIS A 157 1.09 11.11 15.50
CA HIS A 157 1.18 12.29 14.64
C HIS A 157 -0.04 12.45 13.72
N ALA A 158 -0.46 11.36 13.05
CA ALA A 158 -1.77 11.30 12.45
C ALA A 158 -2.80 11.01 13.56
N SER A 159 -3.43 12.04 14.12
CA SER A 159 -4.44 11.85 15.16
C SER A 159 -5.66 11.10 14.63
N LEU A 160 -6.35 10.34 15.48
CA LEU A 160 -7.55 9.61 15.07
C LEU A 160 -8.67 10.59 14.63
N GLU A 161 -8.74 11.76 15.23
CA GLU A 161 -9.68 12.83 14.88
C GLU A 161 -9.43 13.35 13.46
N SER A 162 -8.18 13.76 13.15
CA SER A 162 -7.80 14.22 11.81
C SER A 162 -7.99 13.13 10.78
N LEU A 163 -7.64 11.88 11.11
CA LEU A 163 -7.75 10.74 10.21
C LEU A 163 -9.21 10.41 9.88
N THR A 164 -10.08 10.35 10.88
CA THR A 164 -11.51 10.07 10.65
C THR A 164 -12.22 11.21 9.93
N LYS A 165 -11.85 12.47 10.18
CA LYS A 165 -12.29 13.62 9.38
C LYS A 165 -11.91 13.44 7.91
N TYR A 166 -10.64 13.13 7.65
CA TYR A 166 -10.15 12.88 6.29
C TYR A 166 -10.84 11.68 5.63
N TYR A 167 -10.97 10.55 6.32
CA TYR A 167 -11.59 9.36 5.76
C TYR A 167 -13.06 9.57 5.39
N ARG A 168 -13.81 10.32 6.20
CA ARG A 168 -15.17 10.73 5.85
C ARG A 168 -15.20 11.55 4.56
N ASP A 169 -14.34 12.56 4.47
CA ASP A 169 -14.35 13.51 3.36
C ASP A 169 -13.81 12.85 2.08
N GLY A 170 -12.77 11.98 2.19
CA GLY A 170 -12.26 11.16 1.11
C GLY A 170 -13.27 10.12 0.61
N TYR A 171 -14.00 9.45 1.52
CA TYR A 171 -15.09 8.56 1.16
C TYR A 171 -16.15 9.31 0.32
N ASN A 172 -16.56 10.47 0.78
CA ASN A 172 -17.54 11.29 0.06
C ASN A 172 -17.00 11.72 -1.32
N ALA A 173 -15.71 12.03 -1.44
CA ALA A 173 -15.08 12.36 -2.71
C ALA A 173 -15.14 11.17 -3.70
N VAL A 174 -14.86 9.95 -3.28
CA VAL A 174 -15.01 8.75 -4.12
C VAL A 174 -16.47 8.56 -4.54
N ARG A 175 -17.41 8.71 -3.60
CA ARG A 175 -18.85 8.50 -3.83
C ARG A 175 -19.49 9.51 -4.78
N LYS A 176 -18.87 10.67 -5.05
CA LYS A 176 -19.32 11.58 -6.11
C LYS A 176 -19.27 10.93 -7.49
N TYR A 177 -18.35 10.00 -7.72
CA TYR A 177 -18.05 9.46 -9.05
C TYR A 177 -18.30 7.96 -9.18
N SER A 178 -18.21 7.21 -8.08
CA SER A 178 -18.41 5.76 -8.09
C SER A 178 -19.22 5.30 -6.86
N SER A 179 -20.34 4.65 -7.13
CA SER A 179 -21.15 3.99 -6.09
C SER A 179 -20.63 2.58 -5.75
N THR A 180 -19.77 2.00 -6.58
CA THR A 180 -19.36 0.60 -6.52
C THR A 180 -17.91 0.38 -6.09
N ALA A 181 -17.00 1.32 -6.38
CA ALA A 181 -15.61 1.19 -5.94
C ALA A 181 -15.54 1.08 -4.41
N TYR A 182 -14.77 0.12 -3.92
CA TYR A 182 -14.48 0.04 -2.50
C TYR A 182 -13.63 1.21 -2.04
N VAL A 183 -13.75 1.57 -0.75
CA VAL A 183 -12.94 2.65 -0.14
C VAL A 183 -12.14 2.05 0.99
N VAL A 184 -10.83 2.00 0.80
CA VAL A 184 -9.90 1.38 1.75
C VAL A 184 -9.38 2.43 2.73
N MET A 185 -9.44 2.09 4.01
CA MET A 185 -9.05 2.92 5.15
C MET A 185 -7.98 2.18 5.95
N SER A 186 -6.74 2.59 5.84
CA SER A 186 -5.63 1.97 6.54
C SER A 186 -5.66 2.29 8.04
N ASN A 187 -5.45 1.28 8.87
CA ASN A 187 -5.24 1.44 10.31
C ASN A 187 -3.95 2.24 10.55
N ARG A 188 -3.90 2.96 11.67
CA ARG A 188 -2.68 3.69 12.04
C ARG A 188 -1.60 2.73 12.55
N LEU A 189 -0.41 2.87 12.00
CA LEU A 189 0.76 2.23 12.59
C LEU A 189 0.99 2.75 14.02
N SER A 190 1.47 1.90 14.91
CA SER A 190 1.80 2.22 16.31
C SER A 190 0.61 2.70 17.15
N SER A 191 -0.64 2.51 16.71
CA SER A 191 -1.82 2.88 17.51
C SER A 191 -2.04 1.96 18.72
N GLY A 192 -1.56 0.70 18.64
CA GLY A 192 -1.80 -0.33 19.65
C GLY A 192 -3.26 -0.82 19.73
N ASN A 193 -4.14 -0.35 18.84
CA ASN A 193 -5.54 -0.74 18.78
C ASN A 193 -5.97 -1.08 17.35
N PRO A 194 -5.98 -2.34 16.95
CA PRO A 194 -6.33 -2.76 15.59
C PRO A 194 -7.80 -2.50 15.23
N THR A 195 -8.67 -2.29 16.23
CA THR A 195 -10.11 -2.10 16.03
C THR A 195 -10.54 -0.63 16.06
N GLU A 196 -9.61 0.32 16.14
CA GLU A 196 -9.94 1.75 16.34
C GLU A 196 -10.82 2.35 15.24
N LEU A 197 -10.75 1.82 14.01
CA LEU A 197 -11.56 2.29 12.88
C LEU A 197 -12.86 1.51 12.67
N LEU A 198 -13.08 0.37 13.34
CA LEU A 198 -14.25 -0.50 13.08
C LEU A 198 -15.58 0.24 13.19
N GLN A 199 -15.82 0.91 14.32
CA GLN A 199 -17.07 1.63 14.53
C GLN A 199 -17.25 2.79 13.55
N PHE A 200 -16.14 3.43 13.16
CA PHE A 200 -16.18 4.51 12.18
C PHE A 200 -16.51 3.95 10.79
N ALA A 201 -15.73 2.98 10.31
CA ALA A 201 -15.85 2.41 8.98
C ALA A 201 -17.19 1.70 8.73
N SER A 202 -17.80 1.12 9.78
CA SER A 202 -19.13 0.47 9.70
C SER A 202 -20.26 1.40 9.26
N LYS A 203 -20.05 2.72 9.31
CA LYS A 203 -21.02 3.72 8.85
C LYS A 203 -20.99 3.94 7.34
N TYR A 204 -19.99 3.37 6.65
CA TYR A 204 -19.70 3.67 5.25
C TYR A 204 -19.81 2.41 4.38
N PRO A 205 -20.90 2.22 3.60
CA PRO A 205 -21.05 1.08 2.72
C PRO A 205 -19.88 0.92 1.73
N GLY A 206 -19.32 -0.29 1.64
CA GLY A 206 -18.16 -0.57 0.81
C GLY A 206 -16.83 -0.08 1.39
N ALA A 207 -16.79 0.27 2.68
CA ALA A 207 -15.53 0.52 3.37
C ALA A 207 -14.76 -0.78 3.62
N VAL A 208 -13.45 -0.69 3.57
CA VAL A 208 -12.49 -1.77 3.82
C VAL A 208 -11.48 -1.26 4.83
N ILE A 209 -11.18 -2.05 5.86
CA ILE A 209 -10.07 -1.76 6.78
C ILE A 209 -8.83 -2.49 6.30
N ASP A 210 -7.74 -1.74 6.13
CA ASP A 210 -6.45 -2.24 5.74
C ASP A 210 -5.51 -2.35 6.93
N VAL A 211 -4.76 -3.47 6.97
CA VAL A 211 -3.69 -3.76 7.92
C VAL A 211 -2.47 -4.30 7.20
N HIS A 212 -1.28 -4.01 7.72
CA HIS A 212 0.00 -4.46 7.18
C HIS A 212 0.70 -5.37 8.18
N TYR A 213 1.18 -6.52 7.71
CA TYR A 213 1.79 -7.54 8.56
C TYR A 213 3.21 -7.87 8.12
N TYR A 214 4.18 -7.39 8.89
CA TYR A 214 5.60 -7.62 8.66
C TYR A 214 6.31 -8.14 9.91
N THR A 215 7.14 -9.16 9.76
CA THR A 215 8.09 -9.59 10.79
C THR A 215 9.47 -8.97 10.60
N MET A 216 9.86 -8.69 9.36
CA MET A 216 11.21 -8.26 9.02
C MET A 216 11.55 -6.82 9.47
N PHE A 217 10.57 -5.95 9.67
CA PHE A 217 10.81 -4.54 10.02
C PHE A 217 10.78 -4.25 11.53
N ASN A 218 10.38 -5.23 12.36
CA ASN A 218 10.29 -5.04 13.79
C ASN A 218 11.42 -5.81 14.52
N SER A 219 12.13 -5.14 15.43
CA SER A 219 13.23 -5.73 16.20
C SER A 219 12.79 -6.84 17.14
N MET A 220 11.51 -6.93 17.47
CA MET A 220 10.95 -8.04 18.26
C MET A 220 11.25 -9.41 17.63
N PHE A 221 11.36 -9.47 16.31
CA PHE A 221 11.60 -10.71 15.55
C PHE A 221 13.09 -11.02 15.28
N ASP A 222 14.04 -10.20 15.77
CA ASP A 222 15.46 -10.33 15.46
C ASP A 222 16.05 -11.70 15.86
N ASN A 223 15.49 -12.33 16.89
CA ASN A 223 15.97 -13.62 17.39
C ASN A 223 14.92 -14.73 17.31
N PHE A 224 13.84 -14.54 16.56
CA PHE A 224 12.82 -15.57 16.40
C PHE A 224 13.34 -16.71 15.53
N THR A 225 13.03 -17.94 15.93
CA THR A 225 13.23 -19.12 15.08
C THR A 225 12.17 -19.18 13.99
N VAL A 226 12.31 -20.14 13.06
CA VAL A 226 11.31 -20.43 12.03
C VAL A 226 9.94 -20.72 12.65
N GLU A 227 9.92 -21.60 13.66
CA GLU A 227 8.70 -22.01 14.36
C GLU A 227 8.05 -20.82 15.08
N GLN A 228 8.85 -20.01 15.76
CA GLN A 228 8.34 -18.83 16.47
C GLN A 228 7.71 -17.80 15.53
N ASN A 229 8.31 -17.57 14.34
CA ASN A 229 7.71 -16.70 13.33
C ASN A 229 6.37 -17.25 12.83
N ILE A 230 6.32 -18.57 12.51
CA ILE A 230 5.10 -19.22 12.04
C ILE A 230 4.01 -19.21 13.11
N ASP A 231 4.37 -19.51 14.36
CA ASP A 231 3.42 -19.49 15.49
C ASP A 231 2.88 -18.07 15.74
N PHE A 232 3.72 -17.05 15.61
CA PHE A 232 3.29 -15.67 15.77
C PHE A 232 2.24 -15.27 14.71
N ILE A 233 2.42 -15.69 13.46
CA ILE A 233 1.42 -15.45 12.42
C ILE A 233 0.09 -16.09 12.79
N LYS A 234 0.10 -17.34 13.23
CA LYS A 234 -1.10 -18.11 13.57
C LYS A 234 -1.81 -17.61 14.83
N THR A 235 -1.07 -17.12 15.81
CA THR A 235 -1.61 -16.77 17.14
C THR A 235 -1.81 -15.27 17.33
N ASN A 236 -1.10 -14.41 16.59
CA ASN A 236 -1.18 -12.96 16.73
C ASN A 236 -1.79 -12.30 15.49
N PHE A 237 -1.16 -12.38 14.33
CA PHE A 237 -1.69 -11.72 13.13
C PHE A 237 -3.04 -12.30 12.67
N SER A 238 -3.21 -13.62 12.71
CA SER A 238 -4.49 -14.25 12.40
C SER A 238 -5.59 -13.87 13.39
N VAL A 239 -5.27 -13.79 14.68
CA VAL A 239 -6.23 -13.38 15.72
C VAL A 239 -6.57 -11.90 15.56
N GLU A 240 -5.59 -11.03 15.34
CA GLU A 240 -5.84 -9.61 15.07
C GLU A 240 -6.74 -9.43 13.85
N LEU A 241 -6.42 -10.11 12.75
CA LEU A 241 -7.24 -10.08 11.54
C LEU A 241 -8.68 -10.51 11.82
N THR A 242 -8.88 -11.53 12.64
CA THR A 242 -10.21 -11.99 13.06
C THR A 242 -10.97 -10.90 13.82
N THR A 243 -10.31 -10.10 14.65
CA THR A 243 -10.96 -9.01 15.42
C THR A 243 -11.48 -7.89 14.52
N ILE A 244 -10.85 -7.64 13.37
CA ILE A 244 -11.29 -6.62 12.41
C ILE A 244 -12.18 -7.18 11.30
N THR A 245 -12.31 -8.51 11.20
CA THR A 245 -13.18 -9.17 10.21
C THR A 245 -14.58 -9.35 10.79
N THR A 246 -15.56 -8.62 10.28
CA THR A 246 -16.92 -8.61 10.79
C THR A 246 -17.93 -9.14 9.74
N GLN A 247 -19.04 -9.72 10.19
CA GLN A 247 -20.07 -10.25 9.26
C GLN A 247 -20.85 -9.15 8.55
N ASN A 248 -21.12 -8.02 9.24
CA ASN A 248 -21.98 -6.94 8.75
C ASN A 248 -21.29 -5.56 8.85
N GLY A 249 -19.99 -5.53 8.91
CA GLY A 249 -19.17 -4.31 8.99
C GLY A 249 -18.31 -4.10 7.75
N PRO A 250 -17.26 -3.30 7.87
CA PRO A 250 -16.29 -3.13 6.80
C PRO A 250 -15.61 -4.46 6.46
N LEU A 251 -15.20 -4.61 5.21
CA LEU A 251 -14.36 -5.74 4.81
C LEU A 251 -12.96 -5.56 5.42
N SER A 252 -12.22 -6.67 5.58
CA SER A 252 -10.83 -6.67 6.03
C SER A 252 -9.88 -6.96 4.88
N PHE A 253 -8.75 -6.26 4.85
CA PHE A 253 -7.70 -6.37 3.84
C PHE A 253 -6.33 -6.46 4.51
N VAL A 254 -5.49 -7.40 4.07
CA VAL A 254 -4.07 -7.38 4.39
C VAL A 254 -3.35 -6.73 3.22
N GLY A 255 -3.26 -5.38 3.24
CA GLY A 255 -2.81 -4.58 2.11
C GLY A 255 -1.33 -4.70 1.81
N GLU A 256 -0.53 -5.08 2.81
CA GLU A 256 0.87 -5.39 2.59
C GLU A 256 1.34 -6.55 3.48
N TRP A 257 2.05 -7.49 2.86
CA TRP A 257 2.78 -8.54 3.53
C TRP A 257 3.89 -9.08 2.63
N VAL A 258 4.86 -9.79 3.21
CA VAL A 258 5.96 -10.38 2.47
C VAL A 258 6.39 -11.69 3.14
N ALA A 259 6.77 -12.68 2.33
CA ALA A 259 7.36 -13.92 2.84
C ALA A 259 8.88 -13.76 3.03
N GLU A 260 9.28 -12.73 3.78
CA GLU A 260 10.66 -12.48 4.20
C GLU A 260 10.71 -12.30 5.72
N TRP A 261 11.76 -12.76 6.33
CA TRP A 261 12.01 -12.74 7.76
C TRP A 261 13.48 -12.48 8.09
N LYS A 262 13.82 -12.43 9.39
CA LYS A 262 15.19 -12.22 9.86
C LYS A 262 15.91 -13.52 10.26
N VAL A 263 15.36 -14.69 9.93
CA VAL A 263 15.97 -15.98 10.25
C VAL A 263 17.19 -16.22 9.35
N PRO A 264 18.40 -16.31 9.89
CA PRO A 264 19.60 -16.52 9.08
C PRO A 264 19.65 -17.94 8.53
N ASN A 265 20.16 -18.09 7.30
CA ASN A 265 20.38 -19.36 6.64
C ASN A 265 19.15 -20.28 6.53
N ALA A 266 17.95 -19.69 6.48
CA ALA A 266 16.73 -20.46 6.30
C ALA A 266 16.70 -21.17 4.94
N THR A 267 16.21 -22.41 4.93
CA THR A 267 16.09 -23.19 3.69
C THR A 267 14.89 -22.75 2.87
N LYS A 268 14.85 -23.18 1.60
CA LYS A 268 13.72 -22.93 0.72
C LYS A 268 12.42 -23.52 1.29
N GLU A 269 12.49 -24.71 1.84
CA GLU A 269 11.33 -25.40 2.44
C GLU A 269 10.79 -24.64 3.66
N GLN A 270 11.67 -24.01 4.43
CA GLN A 270 11.27 -23.16 5.54
C GLN A 270 10.56 -21.88 5.06
N TYR A 271 11.08 -21.23 4.01
CA TYR A 271 10.39 -20.10 3.35
C TYR A 271 9.04 -20.51 2.77
N GLN A 272 8.94 -21.68 2.12
CA GLN A 272 7.65 -22.19 1.60
C GLN A 272 6.64 -22.41 2.73
N THR A 273 7.07 -22.98 3.85
CA THR A 273 6.21 -23.21 5.04
C THR A 273 5.76 -21.90 5.64
N TYR A 274 6.64 -20.91 5.72
CA TYR A 274 6.34 -19.58 6.22
C TYR A 274 5.35 -18.83 5.31
N ALA A 275 5.61 -18.79 4.00
CA ALA A 275 4.71 -18.19 3.03
C ALA A 275 3.33 -18.85 3.06
N LYS A 276 3.28 -20.19 3.18
CA LYS A 276 2.01 -20.90 3.30
C LYS A 276 1.25 -20.51 4.57
N ALA A 277 1.92 -20.42 5.72
CA ALA A 277 1.29 -20.01 6.97
C ALA A 277 0.70 -18.58 6.88
N GLN A 278 1.40 -17.67 6.21
CA GLN A 278 0.90 -16.33 5.94
C GLN A 278 -0.31 -16.35 5.01
N MET A 279 -0.26 -17.08 3.89
CA MET A 279 -1.39 -17.19 2.97
C MET A 279 -2.63 -17.85 3.62
N ASP A 280 -2.44 -18.88 4.46
CA ASP A 280 -3.52 -19.52 5.20
C ASP A 280 -4.18 -18.54 6.21
N ALA A 281 -3.38 -17.72 6.88
CA ALA A 281 -3.88 -16.72 7.83
C ALA A 281 -4.55 -15.53 7.11
N TYR A 282 -3.88 -14.95 6.13
CA TYR A 282 -4.32 -13.72 5.46
C TYR A 282 -5.42 -13.98 4.42
N GLY A 283 -5.52 -15.22 3.94
CA GLY A 283 -6.65 -15.68 3.11
C GLY A 283 -8.01 -15.62 3.80
N GLN A 284 -8.04 -15.38 5.11
CA GLN A 284 -9.29 -15.15 5.88
C GLN A 284 -9.78 -13.71 5.77
N ALA A 285 -8.98 -12.78 5.27
CA ALA A 285 -9.39 -11.40 5.02
C ALA A 285 -10.51 -11.36 3.97
N THR A 286 -11.62 -10.69 4.29
CA THR A 286 -12.83 -10.72 3.45
C THR A 286 -12.72 -9.89 2.17
N PHE A 287 -11.79 -8.95 2.11
CA PHE A 287 -11.43 -8.23 0.88
C PHE A 287 -10.25 -8.89 0.17
N GLY A 288 -9.40 -9.61 0.88
CA GLY A 288 -8.24 -10.31 0.37
C GLY A 288 -6.90 -9.79 0.91
N TRP A 289 -5.85 -10.01 0.16
CA TRP A 289 -4.50 -9.58 0.52
C TRP A 289 -3.70 -9.11 -0.70
N SER A 290 -2.64 -8.31 -0.49
CA SER A 290 -1.66 -7.98 -1.52
C SER A 290 -0.22 -8.14 -1.02
N TYR A 291 0.62 -8.72 -1.88
CA TYR A 291 2.03 -8.98 -1.61
C TYR A 291 2.89 -7.75 -1.91
N TRP A 292 3.79 -7.40 -1.02
CA TRP A 292 4.77 -6.36 -1.24
C TRP A 292 6.11 -6.94 -1.68
N THR A 293 6.45 -6.93 -3.00
CA THR A 293 5.81 -6.24 -4.11
C THR A 293 5.94 -7.10 -5.38
N VAL A 294 5.41 -6.66 -6.52
CA VAL A 294 5.47 -7.43 -7.76
C VAL A 294 6.91 -7.67 -8.24
N LYS A 295 7.77 -6.66 -8.12
CA LYS A 295 9.20 -6.69 -8.46
C LYS A 295 10.02 -6.00 -7.40
N ASN A 296 11.19 -6.55 -7.08
CA ASN A 296 12.15 -5.96 -6.15
C ASN A 296 13.56 -6.49 -6.45
N ILE A 297 14.59 -5.78 -6.02
CA ILE A 297 16.00 -6.25 -6.06
C ILE A 297 16.25 -7.37 -5.05
N ASN A 298 15.49 -7.40 -3.95
CA ASN A 298 15.48 -8.51 -3.01
C ASN A 298 14.49 -9.58 -3.53
N ASN A 299 14.99 -10.81 -3.73
CA ASN A 299 14.21 -11.91 -4.30
C ASN A 299 12.93 -12.22 -3.51
N HIS A 300 12.99 -12.22 -2.18
CA HIS A 300 11.83 -12.56 -1.36
C HIS A 300 10.78 -11.44 -1.29
N LEU A 301 11.14 -10.20 -1.63
CA LEU A 301 10.20 -9.11 -1.82
C LEU A 301 9.66 -9.06 -3.27
N ASN A 302 10.11 -9.93 -4.14
CA ASN A 302 9.73 -9.99 -5.55
C ASN A 302 8.76 -11.16 -5.78
N LEU A 303 7.47 -10.89 -5.86
CA LEU A 303 6.45 -11.93 -6.00
C LEU A 303 6.63 -12.75 -7.29
N GLN A 304 7.01 -12.12 -8.40
CA GLN A 304 7.27 -12.86 -9.66
C GLN A 304 8.41 -13.86 -9.46
N TRP A 305 9.48 -13.45 -8.79
CA TRP A 305 10.58 -14.35 -8.48
C TRP A 305 10.15 -15.47 -7.53
N MET A 306 9.40 -15.16 -6.48
CA MET A 306 8.90 -16.14 -5.51
C MET A 306 8.04 -17.23 -6.18
N ILE A 307 7.14 -16.83 -7.09
CA ILE A 307 6.29 -17.76 -7.86
C ILE A 307 7.15 -18.57 -8.83
N ASN A 308 7.98 -17.92 -9.64
CA ASN A 308 8.80 -18.58 -10.67
C ASN A 308 9.82 -19.57 -10.09
N ASN A 309 10.28 -19.34 -8.86
CA ASN A 309 11.21 -20.21 -8.17
C ASN A 309 10.53 -21.16 -7.17
N GLY A 310 9.20 -21.21 -7.14
CA GLY A 310 8.42 -22.15 -6.35
C GLY A 310 8.50 -21.93 -4.84
N TYR A 311 8.72 -20.70 -4.38
CA TYR A 311 8.60 -20.29 -2.97
C TYR A 311 7.14 -20.06 -2.58
N ILE A 312 6.34 -19.52 -3.50
CA ILE A 312 4.90 -19.30 -3.35
C ILE A 312 4.18 -20.03 -4.48
N SER A 313 3.11 -20.76 -4.14
CA SER A 313 2.16 -21.35 -5.09
C SER A 313 0.78 -20.73 -4.85
N LEU A 314 0.23 -20.09 -5.89
CA LEU A 314 -1.12 -19.51 -5.88
C LEU A 314 -2.17 -20.48 -6.46
N LYS A 315 -1.72 -21.61 -7.02
CA LYS A 315 -2.60 -22.66 -7.52
C LYS A 315 -2.86 -23.66 -6.39
N SER A 316 -4.10 -23.73 -5.94
CA SER A 316 -4.61 -24.83 -5.10
C SER A 316 -4.76 -26.10 -5.91
#